data_6dce4bc3963cfb47e63016fb17e198d6
#
_entry.id   6dce4bc3963cfb47e63016fb17e198d6
#
_cell.length_a   1.000
_cell.length_b   1.000
_cell.length_c   1.000
_cell.angle_alpha   90.00
_cell.angle_beta   90.00
_cell.angle_gamma   90.00
#
_symmetry.space_group_name_H-M   'P 1'
#
loop_
_entity.id
_entity.type
_entity.pdbx_description
1 polymer ?
#
loop_
_entity_poly.entity_id
_entity_poly.type
_entity_poly.pdbx_seq_one_letter_code
_entity_poly.pdbx_strand_id
1 'polypeptide(L)'
;GMARIRVKDLSVRTFIGIKEDEILNKQDVLINLTILYPANDAVEGNDIDHALNYRTITKAIIQHVEGNRFALLERLTQELLDLVMAHPSVRYAEVEVDKPHALRFAQSVSITLAGHR
;
A
#
# COMPACT_ATOMS: atom_id res chain seq x y z
N GLY A 1 -8.81 -22.21 -4.37
CA GLY A 1 -7.86 -21.44 -5.14
C GLY A 1 -7.43 -20.13 -4.51
N MET A 2 -6.56 -19.45 -5.21
CA MET A 2 -6.07 -18.15 -4.78
C MET A 2 -6.99 -17.06 -5.30
N ALA A 3 -7.28 -16.07 -4.44
CA ALA A 3 -7.97 -14.87 -4.85
C ALA A 3 -7.00 -13.70 -4.91
N ARG A 4 -7.32 -12.72 -5.74
CA ARG A 4 -6.61 -11.46 -5.85
C ARG A 4 -7.51 -10.34 -5.35
N ILE A 5 -7.05 -9.61 -4.35
CA ILE A 5 -7.66 -8.35 -3.95
C ILE A 5 -6.79 -7.22 -4.50
N ARG A 6 -7.43 -6.21 -5.07
CA ARG A 6 -6.77 -4.98 -5.48
C ARG A 6 -7.41 -3.79 -4.78
N VAL A 7 -6.60 -2.96 -4.17
CA VAL A 7 -7.00 -1.64 -3.68
C VAL A 7 -6.41 -0.62 -4.64
N LYS A 8 -7.28 0.18 -5.26
CA LYS A 8 -6.89 1.06 -6.36
C LYS A 8 -6.93 2.51 -5.93
N ASP A 9 -5.84 3.22 -6.15
CA ASP A 9 -5.72 4.67 -5.96
C ASP A 9 -6.16 5.14 -4.57
N LEU A 10 -5.67 4.46 -3.54
CA LEU A 10 -5.85 4.92 -2.17
C LEU A 10 -5.07 6.23 -1.99
N SER A 11 -5.78 7.33 -1.80
CA SER A 11 -5.18 8.66 -1.69
C SER A 11 -4.93 9.01 -0.23
N VAL A 12 -3.66 9.27 0.11
CA VAL A 12 -3.25 9.61 1.47
C VAL A 12 -2.27 10.78 1.41
N ARG A 13 -2.30 11.64 2.42
CA ARG A 13 -1.36 12.76 2.50
C ARG A 13 -0.27 12.46 3.52
N THR A 14 0.96 12.79 3.15
CA THR A 14 2.11 12.59 4.03
C THR A 14 3.28 13.51 3.65
N PHE A 15 4.27 13.56 4.51
CA PHE A 15 5.55 14.20 4.19
C PHE A 15 6.43 13.17 3.47
N ILE A 16 6.77 13.45 2.23
CA ILE A 16 7.57 12.56 1.37
C ILE A 16 8.51 13.39 0.52
N GLY A 17 9.82 13.10 0.61
CA GLY A 17 10.84 13.76 -0.17
C GLY A 17 11.95 14.37 0.66
N ILE A 18 12.96 14.92 -0.01
CA ILE A 18 14.17 15.47 0.60
C ILE A 18 14.33 16.97 0.40
N LYS A 19 13.54 17.58 -0.48
CA LYS A 19 13.61 19.01 -0.73
C LYS A 19 12.99 19.79 0.43
N GLU A 20 13.41 21.04 0.62
CA GLU A 20 12.93 21.87 1.70
C GLU A 20 11.40 22.00 1.70
N ASP A 21 10.82 22.28 0.55
CA ASP A 21 9.35 22.39 0.43
C ASP A 21 8.65 21.06 0.72
N GLU A 22 9.26 19.92 0.40
CA GLU A 22 8.72 18.59 0.70
C GLU A 22 8.81 18.26 2.18
N ILE A 23 9.84 18.73 2.86
CA ILE A 23 9.99 18.56 4.32
C ILE A 23 8.94 19.38 5.07
N LEU A 24 8.59 20.55 4.55
CA LEU A 24 7.68 21.48 5.20
C LEU A 24 6.21 21.26 4.88
N ASN A 25 5.89 20.59 3.78
CA ASN A 25 4.52 20.47 3.30
C ASN A 25 4.15 19.04 2.97
N LYS A 26 2.94 18.64 3.35
CA LYS A 26 2.39 17.35 2.97
C LYS A 26 2.06 17.31 1.49
N GLN A 27 2.15 16.13 0.92
CA GLN A 27 1.79 15.85 -0.46
C GLN A 27 0.82 14.68 -0.52
N ASP A 28 0.09 14.58 -1.62
CA ASP A 28 -0.72 13.41 -1.92
C ASP A 28 0.18 12.29 -2.42
N VAL A 29 -0.06 11.08 -1.94
CA VAL A 29 0.45 9.86 -2.55
C VAL A 29 -0.73 8.97 -2.89
N LEU A 30 -0.62 8.22 -3.99
CA LEU A 30 -1.60 7.23 -4.39
C LEU A 30 -1.01 5.86 -4.18
N ILE A 31 -1.72 5.01 -3.46
CA ILE A 31 -1.25 3.68 -3.10
C ILE A 31 -2.13 2.66 -3.77
N ASN A 32 -1.50 1.74 -4.50
CA ASN A 32 -2.17 0.62 -5.14
C ASN A 32 -1.62 -0.68 -4.57
N LEU A 33 -2.51 -1.56 -4.18
CA LEU A 33 -2.17 -2.85 -3.59
C LEU A 33 -2.69 -3.97 -4.47
N THR A 34 -1.90 -5.02 -4.59
CA THR A 34 -2.34 -6.32 -5.12
C THR A 34 -1.99 -7.36 -4.08
N ILE A 35 -2.95 -8.15 -3.64
CA ILE A 35 -2.78 -9.16 -2.60
C ILE A 35 -3.35 -10.48 -3.11
N LEU A 36 -2.54 -11.55 -3.05
CA LEU A 36 -2.99 -12.90 -3.33
C LEU A 36 -3.09 -13.69 -2.02
N TYR A 37 -4.21 -14.37 -1.83
CA TYR A 37 -4.46 -15.14 -0.61
C TYR A 37 -5.35 -16.35 -0.90
N PRO A 38 -5.30 -17.41 -0.06
CA PRO A 38 -6.20 -18.55 -0.22
C PRO A 38 -7.64 -18.12 0.15
N ALA A 39 -8.58 -18.35 -0.74
CA ALA A 39 -9.95 -17.89 -0.59
C ALA A 39 -10.99 -19.00 -0.55
N ASN A 40 -10.62 -20.27 -0.57
CA ASN A 40 -11.56 -21.38 -0.66
C ASN A 40 -12.59 -21.35 0.48
N ASP A 41 -12.13 -21.17 1.71
CA ASP A 41 -13.03 -21.17 2.88
C ASP A 41 -13.99 -19.98 2.87
N ALA A 42 -13.51 -18.81 2.44
CA ALA A 42 -14.37 -17.63 2.32
C ALA A 42 -15.42 -17.79 1.21
N VAL A 43 -15.03 -18.38 0.08
CA VAL A 43 -15.93 -18.64 -1.06
C VAL A 43 -17.01 -19.64 -0.66
N GLU A 44 -16.63 -20.75 -0.03
CA GLU A 44 -17.56 -21.83 0.33
C GLU A 44 -18.43 -21.46 1.52
N GLY A 45 -17.82 -20.86 2.55
CA GLY A 45 -18.50 -20.55 3.81
C GLY A 45 -19.27 -19.24 3.81
N ASN A 46 -18.94 -18.33 2.87
CA ASN A 46 -19.50 -16.99 2.85
C ASN A 46 -19.37 -16.30 4.23
N ASP A 47 -18.19 -16.41 4.85
CA ASP A 47 -17.96 -16.03 6.23
C ASP A 47 -16.78 -15.06 6.30
N ILE A 48 -16.99 -13.91 6.94
CA ILE A 48 -15.97 -12.86 7.11
C ILE A 48 -14.74 -13.37 7.87
N ASP A 49 -14.90 -14.32 8.78
CA ASP A 49 -13.79 -14.87 9.57
C ASP A 49 -12.78 -15.61 8.68
N HIS A 50 -13.19 -16.07 7.51
CA HIS A 50 -12.33 -16.73 6.54
C HIS A 50 -11.88 -15.82 5.41
N ALA A 51 -12.34 -14.58 5.38
CA ALA A 51 -11.96 -13.60 4.38
C ALA A 51 -10.75 -12.80 4.85
N LEU A 52 -9.95 -12.31 3.89
CA LEU A 52 -8.92 -11.34 4.19
C LEU A 52 -9.59 -9.99 4.46
N ASN A 53 -9.35 -9.43 5.64
CA ASN A 53 -9.96 -8.16 6.02
C ASN A 53 -9.16 -6.98 5.43
N TYR A 54 -9.50 -6.60 4.20
CA TYR A 54 -8.85 -5.51 3.51
C TYR A 54 -9.08 -4.15 4.17
N ARG A 55 -10.18 -3.98 4.92
CA ARG A 55 -10.44 -2.72 5.65
C ARG A 55 -9.43 -2.51 6.77
N THR A 56 -9.11 -3.55 7.52
CA THR A 56 -8.09 -3.50 8.57
C THR A 56 -6.72 -3.18 8.00
N ILE A 57 -6.36 -3.82 6.88
CA ILE A 57 -5.09 -3.57 6.19
C ILE A 57 -5.03 -2.12 5.71
N THR A 58 -6.07 -1.65 5.05
CA THR A 58 -6.15 -0.29 4.50
C THR A 58 -6.07 0.75 5.61
N LYS A 59 -6.78 0.54 6.71
CA LYS A 59 -6.74 1.44 7.87
C LYS A 59 -5.34 1.54 8.46
N ALA A 60 -4.66 0.40 8.60
CA ALA A 60 -3.29 0.36 9.12
C ALA A 60 -2.33 1.11 8.18
N ILE A 61 -2.50 0.96 6.88
CA ILE A 61 -1.71 1.69 5.88
C ILE A 61 -1.91 3.20 6.02
N ILE A 62 -3.15 3.65 6.08
CA ILE A 62 -3.47 5.07 6.21
C ILE A 62 -2.84 5.65 7.48
N GLN A 63 -3.00 4.97 8.62
CA GLN A 63 -2.42 5.41 9.88
C GLN A 63 -0.90 5.49 9.83
N HIS A 64 -0.25 4.51 9.21
CA HIS A 64 1.20 4.48 9.08
C HIS A 64 1.71 5.63 8.20
N VAL A 65 1.06 5.85 7.08
CA VAL A 65 1.45 6.90 6.12
C VAL A 65 1.24 8.28 6.73
N GLU A 66 0.07 8.52 7.30
CA GLU A 66 -0.27 9.83 7.88
C GLU A 66 0.54 10.15 9.13
N GLY A 67 0.95 9.14 9.89
CA GLY A 67 1.64 9.31 11.17
C GLY A 67 3.16 9.45 11.07
N ASN A 68 3.75 9.35 9.88
CA ASN A 68 5.20 9.33 9.71
C ASN A 68 5.67 10.27 8.62
N ARG A 69 7.00 10.41 8.53
CA ARG A 69 7.69 11.18 7.50
C ARG A 69 8.62 10.26 6.74
N PHE A 70 8.75 10.47 5.44
CA PHE A 70 9.57 9.62 4.59
C PHE A 70 10.47 10.47 3.70
N ALA A 71 11.76 10.16 3.69
CA ALA A 71 12.68 10.81 2.76
C ALA A 71 12.55 10.23 1.35
N LEU A 72 12.32 8.91 1.25
CA LEU A 72 12.36 8.19 -0.03
C LEU A 72 11.08 7.36 -0.23
N LEU A 73 10.61 7.33 -1.48
CA LEU A 73 9.50 6.45 -1.90
C LEU A 73 9.81 4.97 -1.63
N GLU A 74 11.06 4.56 -1.85
CA GLU A 74 11.49 3.18 -1.63
C GLU A 74 11.24 2.76 -0.19
N ARG A 75 11.56 3.61 0.77
CA ARG A 75 11.36 3.33 2.18
C ARG A 75 9.88 3.22 2.53
N LEU A 76 9.08 4.18 2.08
CA LEU A 76 7.64 4.14 2.29
C LEU A 76 7.04 2.87 1.70
N THR A 77 7.38 2.56 0.46
CA THR A 77 6.84 1.39 -0.24
C THR A 77 7.22 0.09 0.48
N GLN A 78 8.47 -0.04 0.93
CA GLN A 78 8.91 -1.23 1.66
C GLN A 78 8.18 -1.37 3.01
N GLU A 79 7.99 -0.28 3.74
CA GLU A 79 7.28 -0.34 5.02
C GLU A 79 5.82 -0.76 4.83
N LEU A 80 5.16 -0.29 3.77
CA LEU A 80 3.80 -0.72 3.45
C LEU A 80 3.74 -2.18 3.03
N LEU A 81 4.71 -2.63 2.24
CA LEU A 81 4.81 -4.05 1.86
C LEU A 81 4.97 -4.94 3.09
N ASP A 82 5.85 -4.56 4.01
CA ASP A 82 6.06 -5.30 5.25
C ASP A 82 4.77 -5.38 6.08
N LEU A 83 4.04 -4.28 6.15
CA LEU A 83 2.78 -4.21 6.87
C LEU A 83 1.75 -5.18 6.29
N VAL A 84 1.62 -5.23 4.97
CA VAL A 84 0.70 -6.15 4.28
C VAL A 84 1.15 -7.60 4.46
N MET A 85 2.45 -7.88 4.27
CA MET A 85 3.00 -9.22 4.40
C MET A 85 3.00 -9.76 5.82
N ALA A 86 2.77 -8.91 6.82
CA ALA A 86 2.61 -9.36 8.20
C ALA A 86 1.35 -10.21 8.43
N HIS A 87 0.37 -10.12 7.54
CA HIS A 87 -0.82 -10.97 7.61
C HIS A 87 -0.49 -12.38 7.14
N PRO A 88 -0.68 -13.41 7.98
CA PRO A 88 -0.24 -14.78 7.66
C PRO A 88 -0.89 -15.38 6.42
N SER A 89 -2.10 -14.96 6.09
CA SER A 89 -2.83 -15.48 4.93
C SER A 89 -2.36 -14.90 3.60
N VAL A 90 -1.59 -13.82 3.62
CA VAL A 90 -1.07 -13.20 2.40
C VAL A 90 0.07 -14.06 1.85
N ARG A 91 -0.06 -14.52 0.61
CA ARG A 91 0.96 -15.33 -0.07
C ARG A 91 1.86 -14.50 -0.97
N TYR A 92 1.31 -13.46 -1.55
CA TYR A 92 2.00 -12.50 -2.39
C TYR A 92 1.36 -11.14 -2.21
N ALA A 93 2.18 -10.13 -2.20
CA ALA A 93 1.67 -8.75 -2.23
C ALA A 93 2.57 -7.88 -3.09
N GLU A 94 1.95 -6.89 -3.69
CA GLU A 94 2.61 -5.88 -4.49
C GLU A 94 2.07 -4.54 -4.05
N VAL A 95 2.97 -3.60 -3.77
CA VAL A 95 2.62 -2.25 -3.36
C VAL A 95 3.26 -1.27 -4.32
N GLU A 96 2.43 -0.43 -4.93
CA GLU A 96 2.88 0.70 -5.74
C GLU A 96 2.54 1.99 -5.03
N VAL A 97 3.52 2.85 -4.82
CA VAL A 97 3.33 4.18 -4.28
C VAL A 97 3.65 5.21 -5.35
N ASP A 98 2.66 6.01 -5.68
CA ASP A 98 2.68 7.01 -6.73
C ASP A 98 2.81 8.40 -6.11
N LYS A 99 3.70 9.20 -6.65
CA LYS A 99 3.91 10.59 -6.28
C LYS A 99 3.49 11.47 -7.45
N PRO A 100 2.23 11.97 -7.47
CA PRO A 100 1.64 12.53 -8.67
C PRO A 100 2.34 13.77 -9.25
N HIS A 101 3.00 14.56 -8.41
CA HIS A 101 3.58 15.84 -8.84
C HIS A 101 5.10 15.87 -8.77
N ALA A 102 5.75 14.69 -8.78
CA ALA A 102 7.20 14.59 -8.62
C ALA A 102 7.98 15.16 -9.80
N LEU A 103 7.43 15.02 -11.01
CA LEU A 103 8.04 15.53 -12.24
C LEU A 103 7.07 16.41 -13.01
N ARG A 104 7.60 17.48 -13.60
CA ARG A 104 6.79 18.48 -14.29
C ARG A 104 6.10 17.96 -15.55
N PHE A 105 6.80 17.12 -16.32
CA PHE A 105 6.32 16.66 -17.63
C PHE A 105 5.87 15.20 -17.65
N ALA A 106 5.82 14.56 -16.52
CA ALA A 106 5.26 13.23 -16.37
C ALA A 106 3.95 13.29 -15.59
N GLN A 107 3.08 12.32 -15.82
CA GLN A 107 1.86 12.20 -15.02
C GLN A 107 2.20 11.97 -13.56
N SER A 108 3.17 11.09 -13.30
CA SER A 108 3.60 10.76 -11.94
C SER A 108 4.92 10.01 -11.96
N VAL A 109 5.48 9.77 -10.78
CA VAL A 109 6.57 8.83 -10.55
C VAL A 109 6.10 7.83 -9.53
N SER A 110 6.32 6.55 -9.77
CA SER A 110 5.94 5.50 -8.83
C SER A 110 7.07 4.51 -8.58
N ILE A 111 7.02 3.87 -7.41
CA ILE A 111 7.86 2.73 -7.03
C ILE A 111 6.94 1.57 -6.74
N THR A 112 7.28 0.40 -7.26
CA THR A 112 6.56 -0.85 -6.99
C THR A 112 7.51 -1.85 -6.38
N LEU A 113 7.14 -2.40 -5.24
CA LEU A 113 7.85 -3.49 -4.58
C LEU A 113 6.90 -4.65 -4.35
N ALA A 114 7.41 -5.87 -4.39
CA ALA A 114 6.62 -7.08 -4.22
C ALA A 114 7.33 -8.04 -3.27
N GLY A 115 6.53 -8.86 -2.60
CA GLY A 115 7.01 -9.91 -1.71
C GLY A 115 6.12 -11.14 -1.78
N HIS A 116 6.65 -12.28 -1.37
CA HIS A 116 5.92 -13.54 -1.32
C HIS A 116 6.44 -14.42 -0.19
N ARG A 117 5.64 -15.44 0.15
CA ARG A 117 6.07 -16.45 1.11
C ARG A 117 5.88 -17.86 0.55
#